data_53af518af0ffe5ada26c44e3cd515e24
#
_entry.id   53af518af0ffe5ada26c44e3cd515e24
#
_cell.length_a   1.000
_cell.length_b   1.000
_cell.length_c   1.000
_cell.angle_alpha   90.00
_cell.angle_beta   90.00
_cell.angle_gamma   90.00
#
_symmetry.space_group_name_H-M   'P 1'
#
loop_
_entity.id
_entity.type
_entity.pdbx_description
1 polymer ?
#
loop_
_entity_poly.entity_id
_entity_poly.type
_entity_poly.pdbx_seq_one_letter_code
_entity_poly.pdbx_strand_id
1 'polypeptide(L)'
;MQHDGTIADSPKSHRRGKHTKAKIALSTALAAAVAGGVLVYANASATTAVPALATGDTRTVGEPHTPTTVCRTVTAALATASRTFTAAQEAAAPDTARIQQALNACKQSGSAQVSVVLAASGTRTAFLTGPLTVPQGVVLLLDSPVTLYGSLKASDYQISSKPTCGTVGSSNGGCKPLVAVSGANAGVEGVRAANGTQGRIDGRGDLTLNGRSTTWWGLATQAKNDGGSQNNPRMIQAVKSDNFTLYDIDLVNAPNFHVSYQNGTGFTAWGVRIKTPASARNTDGIDPSGATNVTIADSFVMAGDDGIAIKGGSTASKNITVKNNHFYGTHGISIGSETASGVSNVLVTGNTVTGTDANGTASGSSVGLRIKSSGATGGPVSRITYLNTCVTKVKQPLVFDTHYASGSGSTPVFTDVVVNGVRATSTVSGGKSVVAGFDSGHPVGLSLLNVSLDRASVSAEYAKVGLYNSALKPSGTGVATSTLGGSGTVPTCAFPAYPAL
;
A
#
# COMPACT_ATOMS: atom_id res chain seq x y z
N MET A 1 -42.30 10.53 23.29
CA MET A 1 -43.14 9.61 24.09
C MET A 1 -42.23 8.73 24.85
N GLN A 2 -42.26 8.94 26.18
CA GLN A 2 -41.57 8.20 27.21
C GLN A 2 -42.14 6.80 27.40
N HIS A 3 -41.30 5.87 27.90
CA HIS A 3 -41.47 4.96 29.04
C HIS A 3 -40.33 3.95 28.96
N ASP A 4 -39.36 3.88 29.86
CA ASP A 4 -39.30 3.67 31.31
C ASP A 4 -39.77 2.27 31.73
N GLY A 5 -38.95 1.61 32.57
CA GLY A 5 -39.31 0.35 33.29
C GLY A 5 -38.14 -0.61 33.43
N THR A 6 -37.24 -0.40 34.35
CA THR A 6 -36.99 -0.91 35.74
C THR A 6 -36.51 -2.37 35.90
N ILE A 7 -35.30 -2.48 36.37
CA ILE A 7 -34.65 -3.26 37.47
C ILE A 7 -35.35 -4.54 37.97
N ALA A 8 -34.60 -5.64 38.05
CA ALA A 8 -34.76 -6.64 39.11
C ALA A 8 -33.42 -7.33 39.44
N ASP A 9 -33.23 -7.48 40.71
CA ASP A 9 -32.06 -7.83 41.53
C ASP A 9 -31.73 -9.33 41.59
N SER A 10 -30.53 -9.58 42.06
CA SER A 10 -29.84 -10.82 42.46
C SER A 10 -30.63 -11.93 43.17
N PRO A 11 -30.07 -13.18 43.36
CA PRO A 11 -29.21 -13.35 44.54
C PRO A 11 -27.98 -14.27 44.36
N LYS A 12 -27.07 -14.03 45.30
CA LYS A 12 -25.86 -14.79 45.62
C LYS A 12 -26.14 -16.22 46.10
N SER A 13 -25.27 -17.17 45.77
CA SER A 13 -25.05 -18.31 46.67
C SER A 13 -23.57 -18.69 46.71
N HIS A 14 -23.06 -18.72 47.94
CA HIS A 14 -21.74 -19.22 48.33
C HIS A 14 -21.66 -20.75 48.21
N ARG A 15 -20.52 -21.28 47.75
CA ARG A 15 -19.99 -22.54 48.29
C ARG A 15 -18.46 -22.54 48.31
N ARG A 16 -17.93 -22.70 49.52
CA ARG A 16 -16.52 -23.00 49.85
C ARG A 16 -16.18 -24.42 49.44
N GLY A 17 -14.97 -24.66 48.95
CA GLY A 17 -14.39 -26.00 48.69
C GLY A 17 -12.86 -25.95 48.69
N LYS A 18 -12.32 -26.29 49.77
CA LYS A 18 -11.06 -26.83 50.31
C LYS A 18 -9.82 -26.93 49.43
N HIS A 19 -8.75 -26.41 49.99
CA HIS A 19 -7.33 -26.58 49.65
C HIS A 19 -6.87 -28.06 49.60
N THR A 20 -6.04 -28.36 48.61
CA THR A 20 -5.08 -29.46 48.72
C THR A 20 -3.70 -28.97 48.22
N LYS A 21 -2.76 -28.87 49.15
CA LYS A 21 -1.35 -28.56 48.89
C LYS A 21 -0.64 -29.85 48.54
N ALA A 22 -0.08 -29.94 47.38
CA ALA A 22 0.94 -30.97 47.02
C ALA A 22 2.32 -30.38 47.23
N LYS A 23 3.04 -30.94 48.20
CA LYS A 23 4.48 -30.69 48.44
C LYS A 23 5.27 -31.63 47.53
N ILE A 24 6.13 -31.07 46.70
CA ILE A 24 7.19 -31.83 46.04
C ILE A 24 8.48 -31.56 46.77
N ALA A 25 9.09 -32.63 47.27
CA ALA A 25 10.34 -32.59 48.01
C ALA A 25 11.51 -32.51 47.04
N LEU A 26 12.42 -31.60 47.30
CA LEU A 26 13.69 -31.45 46.63
C LEU A 26 14.75 -32.21 47.43
N SER A 27 15.31 -33.29 46.88
CA SER A 27 16.43 -33.99 47.49
C SER A 27 17.77 -33.43 46.99
N THR A 28 18.48 -32.77 47.90
CA THR A 28 19.86 -32.31 47.73
C THR A 28 20.82 -33.43 47.97
N ALA A 29 21.68 -33.74 46.99
CA ALA A 29 22.91 -34.47 47.18
C ALA A 29 24.10 -33.49 47.08
N LEU A 30 24.76 -33.29 48.20
CA LEU A 30 25.97 -32.46 48.34
C LEU A 30 27.18 -33.36 48.13
N ALA A 31 28.01 -33.11 47.11
CA ALA A 31 29.36 -33.66 46.98
C ALA A 31 30.34 -32.47 46.88
N ALA A 32 31.14 -32.26 47.90
CA ALA A 32 32.17 -31.27 47.96
C ALA A 32 33.47 -31.86 47.30
N ALA A 33 33.98 -31.15 46.29
CA ALA A 33 35.37 -31.28 45.82
C ALA A 33 35.96 -29.87 45.73
N VAL A 34 36.84 -29.55 46.64
CA VAL A 34 37.62 -28.32 46.62
C VAL A 34 38.81 -28.48 45.63
N ALA A 35 38.79 -27.81 44.51
CA ALA A 35 39.95 -27.53 43.71
C ALA A 35 39.84 -26.05 43.28
N GLY A 36 40.85 -25.26 43.65
CA GLY A 36 40.91 -23.83 43.33
C GLY A 36 41.01 -23.58 41.84
N GLY A 37 39.92 -23.20 41.23
CA GLY A 37 39.81 -22.67 39.88
C GLY A 37 39.10 -21.35 39.92
N VAL A 38 39.70 -20.30 39.37
CA VAL A 38 39.02 -19.02 39.14
C VAL A 38 37.85 -19.26 38.18
N LEU A 39 36.64 -19.32 38.70
CA LEU A 39 35.43 -19.33 37.87
C LEU A 39 35.26 -17.95 37.24
N VAL A 40 35.75 -17.81 36.00
CA VAL A 40 35.31 -16.72 35.13
C VAL A 40 33.87 -17.01 34.78
N TYR A 41 32.93 -16.37 35.48
CA TYR A 41 31.53 -16.33 35.03
C TYR A 41 31.48 -15.55 33.73
N ALA A 42 31.52 -16.25 32.59
CA ALA A 42 31.05 -15.67 31.35
C ALA A 42 29.55 -15.47 31.52
N ASN A 43 29.12 -14.28 31.84
CA ASN A 43 27.71 -13.88 31.69
C ASN A 43 27.36 -14.01 30.20
N ALA A 44 26.95 -15.17 29.76
CA ALA A 44 26.28 -15.31 28.49
C ALA A 44 24.98 -14.52 28.60
N SER A 45 24.98 -13.28 28.14
CA SER A 45 23.74 -12.50 28.01
C SER A 45 22.79 -13.32 27.16
N ALA A 46 21.69 -13.76 27.74
CA ALA A 46 20.67 -14.50 27.01
C ALA A 46 20.20 -13.62 25.83
N THR A 47 20.49 -14.05 24.61
CA THR A 47 20.01 -13.35 23.42
C THR A 47 18.55 -13.68 23.22
N THR A 48 17.72 -12.66 23.02
CA THR A 48 16.31 -12.82 22.71
C THR A 48 16.14 -13.40 21.31
N ALA A 49 15.23 -14.36 21.13
CA ALA A 49 14.92 -14.91 19.84
C ALA A 49 14.23 -13.87 18.92
N VAL A 50 14.57 -13.89 17.63
CA VAL A 50 13.90 -13.08 16.62
C VAL A 50 12.52 -13.69 16.33
N PRO A 51 11.44 -12.87 16.23
CA PRO A 51 10.14 -13.37 15.79
C PRO A 51 10.21 -14.06 14.43
N ALA A 52 9.31 -15.02 14.17
CA ALA A 52 9.19 -15.66 12.88
C ALA A 52 8.91 -14.62 11.78
N LEU A 53 9.61 -14.72 10.67
CA LEU A 53 9.43 -13.81 9.54
C LEU A 53 8.04 -13.99 8.91
N ALA A 54 7.47 -12.93 8.39
CA ALA A 54 6.28 -12.99 7.55
C ALA A 54 6.57 -13.79 6.26
N THR A 55 5.62 -14.60 5.84
CA THR A 55 5.70 -15.38 4.61
C THR A 55 5.09 -14.65 3.41
N GLY A 56 4.27 -13.63 3.68
CA GLY A 56 3.57 -12.88 2.65
C GLY A 56 2.43 -13.68 1.99
N ASP A 57 2.23 -13.47 0.70
CA ASP A 57 1.24 -14.18 -0.13
C ASP A 57 1.46 -15.70 -0.05
N THR A 58 0.41 -16.44 0.18
CA THR A 58 0.48 -17.91 0.32
C THR A 58 0.42 -18.64 -1.03
N ARG A 59 0.14 -17.92 -2.11
CA ARG A 59 0.19 -18.46 -3.47
C ARG A 59 1.64 -18.51 -3.96
N THR A 60 1.94 -19.43 -4.85
CA THR A 60 3.15 -19.35 -5.67
C THR A 60 2.86 -18.45 -6.86
N VAL A 61 3.36 -17.20 -6.81
CA VAL A 61 3.10 -16.18 -7.83
C VAL A 61 4.35 -15.95 -8.68
N GLY A 62 4.26 -16.29 -9.96
CA GLY A 62 5.20 -15.93 -11.01
C GLY A 62 4.70 -14.73 -11.82
N GLU A 63 5.47 -14.36 -12.86
CA GLU A 63 5.06 -13.34 -13.81
C GLU A 63 3.76 -13.76 -14.51
N PRO A 64 2.74 -12.89 -14.55
CA PRO A 64 1.49 -13.19 -15.24
C PRO A 64 1.66 -13.36 -16.77
N HIS A 65 0.68 -13.98 -17.38
CA HIS A 65 0.59 -14.12 -18.83
C HIS A 65 -0.76 -13.59 -19.30
N THR A 66 -0.73 -12.70 -20.29
CA THR A 66 -1.95 -12.21 -20.96
C THR A 66 -2.73 -13.35 -21.58
N PRO A 67 -4.07 -13.40 -21.45
CA PRO A 67 -4.89 -14.41 -22.09
C PRO A 67 -4.68 -14.43 -23.61
N THR A 68 -4.46 -15.63 -24.18
CA THR A 68 -4.23 -15.82 -25.62
C THR A 68 -5.51 -15.71 -26.45
N THR A 69 -6.68 -15.90 -25.82
CA THR A 69 -7.98 -15.79 -26.49
C THR A 69 -8.42 -14.34 -26.53
N VAL A 70 -8.47 -13.78 -27.74
CA VAL A 70 -9.04 -12.45 -27.98
C VAL A 70 -10.52 -12.57 -28.32
N CYS A 71 -11.39 -12.01 -27.47
CA CYS A 71 -12.83 -12.00 -27.69
C CYS A 71 -13.26 -10.87 -28.65
N ARG A 72 -12.70 -9.66 -28.44
CA ARG A 72 -12.99 -8.48 -29.26
C ARG A 72 -11.73 -7.62 -29.40
N THR A 73 -11.63 -6.97 -30.55
CA THR A 73 -10.67 -5.89 -30.77
C THR A 73 -11.40 -4.60 -31.07
N VAL A 74 -11.06 -3.54 -30.34
CA VAL A 74 -11.58 -2.18 -30.58
C VAL A 74 -10.41 -1.35 -31.09
N THR A 75 -10.52 -0.85 -32.32
CA THR A 75 -9.43 -0.08 -32.94
C THR A 75 -9.53 1.40 -32.61
N ALA A 76 -8.37 2.05 -32.42
CA ALA A 76 -8.31 3.49 -32.14
C ALA A 76 -8.87 4.31 -33.29
N ALA A 77 -9.71 5.27 -32.97
CA ALA A 77 -10.27 6.24 -33.91
C ALA A 77 -9.63 7.63 -33.79
N LEU A 78 -8.90 7.86 -32.71
CA LEU A 78 -8.32 9.16 -32.35
C LEU A 78 -6.80 9.14 -32.37
N ALA A 79 -6.21 10.32 -32.58
CA ALA A 79 -4.80 10.61 -32.37
C ALA A 79 -4.66 11.92 -31.59
N THR A 80 -3.64 12.04 -30.78
CA THR A 80 -3.29 13.29 -30.09
C THR A 80 -1.79 13.34 -29.83
N ALA A 81 -1.19 14.51 -29.97
CA ALA A 81 0.20 14.77 -29.59
C ALA A 81 0.33 15.47 -28.24
N SER A 82 -0.73 16.10 -27.77
CA SER A 82 -0.75 16.97 -26.58
C SER A 82 -1.66 16.48 -25.45
N ARG A 83 -2.16 15.23 -25.55
CA ARG A 83 -3.09 14.66 -24.56
C ARG A 83 -4.44 15.39 -24.48
N THR A 84 -4.77 16.24 -25.46
CA THR A 84 -6.03 16.99 -25.59
C THR A 84 -6.73 16.63 -26.89
N PHE A 85 -8.03 16.85 -26.93
CA PHE A 85 -8.90 16.51 -28.05
C PHE A 85 -9.76 17.70 -28.44
N THR A 86 -10.51 17.63 -29.54
CA THR A 86 -11.45 18.70 -29.91
C THR A 86 -12.54 18.88 -28.84
N ALA A 87 -13.12 20.07 -28.75
CA ALA A 87 -14.19 20.37 -27.77
C ALA A 87 -15.37 19.37 -27.86
N ALA A 88 -15.73 18.94 -29.09
CA ALA A 88 -16.78 17.96 -29.31
C ALA A 88 -16.40 16.56 -28.76
N GLN A 89 -15.14 16.14 -28.97
CA GLN A 89 -14.64 14.88 -28.44
C GLN A 89 -14.54 14.91 -26.90
N GLU A 90 -14.03 16.00 -26.32
CA GLU A 90 -13.97 16.20 -24.86
C GLU A 90 -15.38 16.18 -24.22
N ALA A 91 -16.38 16.73 -24.89
CA ALA A 91 -17.77 16.74 -24.40
C ALA A 91 -18.43 15.36 -24.43
N ALA A 92 -18.07 14.50 -25.39
CA ALA A 92 -18.73 13.22 -25.66
C ALA A 92 -18.00 11.99 -25.11
N ALA A 93 -16.67 12.06 -24.89
CA ALA A 93 -15.82 10.90 -24.56
C ALA A 93 -16.18 9.68 -25.47
N PRO A 94 -15.92 9.77 -26.80
CA PRO A 94 -16.59 8.98 -27.85
C PRO A 94 -16.33 7.47 -27.77
N ASP A 95 -15.31 7.06 -27.04
CA ASP A 95 -14.93 5.65 -26.95
C ASP A 95 -15.61 4.89 -25.81
N THR A 96 -16.28 5.59 -24.90
CA THR A 96 -16.89 4.99 -23.70
C THR A 96 -17.88 3.88 -24.06
N ALA A 97 -18.85 4.20 -24.91
CA ALA A 97 -19.92 3.24 -25.25
C ALA A 97 -19.40 2.02 -26.00
N ARG A 98 -18.52 2.21 -27.01
CA ARG A 98 -18.01 1.11 -27.82
C ARG A 98 -17.05 0.18 -27.06
N ILE A 99 -16.22 0.73 -26.16
CA ILE A 99 -15.37 -0.08 -25.31
C ILE A 99 -16.23 -0.86 -24.29
N GLN A 100 -17.18 -0.18 -23.63
CA GLN A 100 -18.05 -0.85 -22.67
C GLN A 100 -18.90 -1.94 -23.30
N GLN A 101 -19.38 -1.74 -24.52
CA GLN A 101 -20.12 -2.76 -25.26
C GLN A 101 -19.24 -4.00 -25.56
N ALA A 102 -17.98 -3.79 -25.95
CA ALA A 102 -17.04 -4.88 -26.17
C ALA A 102 -16.74 -5.65 -24.88
N LEU A 103 -16.50 -4.95 -23.76
CA LEU A 103 -16.28 -5.56 -22.46
C LEU A 103 -17.48 -6.40 -22.01
N ASN A 104 -18.69 -5.87 -22.13
CA ASN A 104 -19.91 -6.57 -21.72
C ASN A 104 -20.17 -7.82 -22.56
N ALA A 105 -19.93 -7.77 -23.87
CA ALA A 105 -20.12 -8.89 -24.79
C ALA A 105 -19.13 -10.04 -24.54
N CYS A 106 -18.01 -9.77 -23.86
CA CYS A 106 -16.95 -10.73 -23.59
C CYS A 106 -16.98 -11.31 -22.17
N LYS A 107 -17.92 -10.93 -21.34
CA LYS A 107 -18.07 -11.45 -19.96
C LYS A 107 -18.06 -12.97 -19.94
N GLN A 108 -17.26 -13.55 -19.07
CA GLN A 108 -17.14 -14.99 -18.91
C GLN A 108 -17.85 -15.49 -17.65
N SER A 109 -18.08 -16.79 -17.58
CA SER A 109 -18.46 -17.53 -16.37
C SER A 109 -17.30 -18.43 -15.93
N GLY A 110 -17.22 -18.74 -14.64
CA GLY A 110 -16.14 -19.57 -14.09
C GLY A 110 -14.77 -18.90 -14.09
N SER A 111 -13.72 -19.69 -14.35
CA SER A 111 -12.31 -19.25 -14.29
C SER A 111 -11.71 -18.85 -15.65
N ALA A 112 -12.47 -19.00 -16.74
CA ALA A 112 -11.99 -18.64 -18.07
C ALA A 112 -11.69 -17.12 -18.16
N GLN A 113 -10.62 -16.78 -18.92
CA GLN A 113 -10.26 -15.40 -19.21
C GLN A 113 -10.14 -15.18 -20.72
N VAL A 114 -10.61 -14.02 -21.17
CA VAL A 114 -10.46 -13.56 -22.55
C VAL A 114 -10.07 -12.10 -22.57
N SER A 115 -9.38 -11.66 -23.64
CA SER A 115 -8.97 -10.28 -23.80
C SER A 115 -9.97 -9.49 -24.64
N VAL A 116 -10.24 -8.24 -24.24
CA VAL A 116 -10.73 -7.16 -25.08
C VAL A 116 -9.57 -6.24 -25.37
N VAL A 117 -9.10 -6.25 -26.60
CA VAL A 117 -7.90 -5.54 -27.03
C VAL A 117 -8.25 -4.13 -27.51
N LEU A 118 -7.60 -3.11 -26.95
CA LEU A 118 -7.59 -1.78 -27.53
C LEU A 118 -6.36 -1.68 -28.43
N ALA A 119 -6.57 -1.66 -29.74
CA ALA A 119 -5.51 -1.74 -30.74
C ALA A 119 -5.31 -0.41 -31.48
N ALA A 120 -4.09 -0.15 -31.89
CA ALA A 120 -3.77 0.97 -32.77
C ALA A 120 -4.35 0.77 -34.18
N SER A 121 -4.57 1.87 -34.93
CA SER A 121 -4.99 1.87 -36.32
C SER A 121 -4.17 2.90 -37.10
N GLY A 122 -3.07 2.46 -37.69
CA GLY A 122 -2.08 3.34 -38.28
C GLY A 122 -1.51 4.31 -37.26
N THR A 123 -1.61 5.60 -37.48
CA THR A 123 -1.15 6.65 -36.58
C THR A 123 -2.14 6.96 -35.44
N ARG A 124 -3.32 6.35 -35.43
CA ARG A 124 -4.31 6.53 -34.38
C ARG A 124 -4.01 5.57 -33.25
N THR A 125 -3.67 6.10 -32.09
CA THR A 125 -3.27 5.35 -30.90
C THR A 125 -4.01 5.79 -29.65
N ALA A 126 -4.97 6.70 -29.77
CA ALA A 126 -5.68 7.29 -28.64
C ALA A 126 -7.14 6.81 -28.55
N PHE A 127 -7.57 6.57 -27.31
CA PHE A 127 -8.96 6.39 -26.93
C PHE A 127 -9.31 7.43 -25.87
N LEU A 128 -10.50 8.05 -25.96
CA LEU A 128 -11.01 9.01 -24.98
C LEU A 128 -12.30 8.47 -24.36
N THR A 129 -12.25 8.19 -23.06
CA THR A 129 -13.33 7.50 -22.35
C THR A 129 -13.75 8.17 -21.04
N GLY A 130 -15.03 8.09 -20.70
CA GLY A 130 -15.53 8.16 -19.34
C GLY A 130 -15.33 6.84 -18.60
N PRO A 131 -16.01 6.65 -17.44
CA PRO A 131 -15.90 5.44 -16.64
C PRO A 131 -16.23 4.15 -17.43
N LEU A 132 -15.36 3.15 -17.23
CA LEU A 132 -15.54 1.80 -17.77
C LEU A 132 -15.67 0.79 -16.63
N THR A 133 -16.35 -0.33 -16.91
CA THR A 133 -16.42 -1.49 -16.00
C THR A 133 -15.91 -2.73 -16.72
N VAL A 134 -14.85 -3.31 -16.18
CA VAL A 134 -14.29 -4.59 -16.64
C VAL A 134 -15.03 -5.71 -15.90
N PRO A 135 -15.80 -6.56 -16.59
CA PRO A 135 -16.57 -7.62 -15.97
C PRO A 135 -15.73 -8.87 -15.69
N GLN A 136 -16.34 -9.84 -15.02
CA GLN A 136 -15.73 -11.13 -14.71
C GLN A 136 -15.14 -11.82 -15.93
N GLY A 137 -13.91 -12.35 -15.78
CA GLY A 137 -13.22 -13.14 -16.80
C GLY A 137 -12.75 -12.33 -18.02
N VAL A 138 -12.78 -10.99 -17.94
CA VAL A 138 -12.32 -10.13 -19.04
C VAL A 138 -11.05 -9.40 -18.64
N VAL A 139 -10.07 -9.41 -19.53
CA VAL A 139 -8.89 -8.60 -19.47
C VAL A 139 -9.03 -7.44 -20.47
N LEU A 140 -9.03 -6.20 -19.95
CA LEU A 140 -8.87 -5.00 -20.77
C LEU A 140 -7.39 -4.88 -21.12
N LEU A 141 -7.05 -5.22 -22.37
CA LEU A 141 -5.69 -5.28 -22.86
C LEU A 141 -5.39 -4.09 -23.78
N LEU A 142 -4.36 -3.31 -23.47
CA LEU A 142 -3.94 -2.17 -24.28
C LEU A 142 -2.67 -2.52 -25.06
N ASP A 143 -2.72 -2.40 -26.39
CA ASP A 143 -1.53 -2.54 -27.24
C ASP A 143 -0.45 -1.53 -26.88
N SER A 144 0.79 -1.86 -27.18
CA SER A 144 1.98 -1.10 -26.81
C SER A 144 1.92 0.41 -27.13
N PRO A 145 1.52 0.88 -28.33
CA PRO A 145 1.48 2.32 -28.58
C PRO A 145 0.17 2.98 -28.11
N VAL A 146 -0.78 2.21 -27.56
CA VAL A 146 -2.13 2.72 -27.24
C VAL A 146 -2.16 3.44 -25.90
N THR A 147 -2.84 4.60 -25.88
CA THR A 147 -3.17 5.30 -24.65
C THR A 147 -4.68 5.47 -24.50
N LEU A 148 -5.22 5.04 -23.37
CA LEU A 148 -6.60 5.28 -22.92
C LEU A 148 -6.61 6.53 -22.05
N TYR A 149 -7.21 7.60 -22.53
CA TYR A 149 -7.32 8.89 -21.85
C TYR A 149 -8.65 9.01 -21.08
N GLY A 150 -8.58 9.41 -19.82
CA GLY A 150 -9.76 9.71 -19.02
C GLY A 150 -10.44 11.01 -19.45
N SER A 151 -11.77 11.05 -19.42
CA SER A 151 -12.57 12.25 -19.65
C SER A 151 -12.20 13.37 -18.68
N LEU A 152 -12.14 14.62 -19.15
CA LEU A 152 -12.03 15.81 -18.31
C LEU A 152 -13.38 16.37 -17.88
N LYS A 153 -14.48 15.75 -18.27
CA LYS A 153 -15.83 16.14 -17.89
C LYS A 153 -16.21 15.46 -16.57
N ALA A 154 -16.16 16.21 -15.46
CA ALA A 154 -16.38 15.67 -14.12
C ALA A 154 -17.75 14.97 -13.96
N SER A 155 -18.78 15.43 -14.67
CA SER A 155 -20.11 14.81 -14.61
C SER A 155 -20.19 13.40 -15.19
N ASP A 156 -19.23 12.99 -16.04
CA ASP A 156 -19.16 11.62 -16.56
C ASP A 156 -18.91 10.60 -15.42
N TYR A 157 -18.21 11.04 -14.37
CA TYR A 157 -17.87 10.22 -13.21
C TYR A 157 -18.91 10.28 -12.09
N GLN A 158 -19.96 11.09 -12.20
CA GLN A 158 -20.91 11.28 -11.10
C GLN A 158 -21.57 9.99 -10.67
N ILE A 159 -21.58 9.72 -9.36
CA ILE A 159 -22.44 8.72 -8.72
C ILE A 159 -23.74 9.41 -8.28
N SER A 160 -24.89 8.88 -8.72
CA SER A 160 -26.19 9.44 -8.34
C SER A 160 -26.35 9.50 -6.81
N SER A 161 -26.94 10.58 -6.33
CA SER A 161 -27.23 10.81 -4.89
C SER A 161 -25.97 10.87 -3.99
N LYS A 162 -24.79 11.11 -4.57
CA LYS A 162 -23.53 11.28 -3.83
C LYS A 162 -23.02 12.72 -3.99
N PRO A 163 -22.04 13.14 -3.20
CA PRO A 163 -21.39 14.44 -3.37
C PRO A 163 -20.98 14.69 -4.83
N THR A 164 -21.04 15.94 -5.27
CA THR A 164 -20.75 16.27 -6.67
C THR A 164 -19.31 15.93 -7.04
N CYS A 165 -19.13 15.10 -8.05
CA CYS A 165 -17.80 14.76 -8.57
C CYS A 165 -17.11 16.00 -9.16
N GLY A 166 -15.83 16.16 -8.88
CA GLY A 166 -15.06 17.37 -9.27
C GLY A 166 -15.30 18.57 -8.37
N THR A 167 -15.65 18.39 -7.11
CA THR A 167 -15.77 19.45 -6.11
C THR A 167 -15.01 19.12 -4.85
N VAL A 168 -14.79 20.15 -4.01
CA VAL A 168 -14.36 20.01 -2.63
C VAL A 168 -15.59 20.11 -1.73
N GLY A 169 -15.69 19.24 -0.71
CA GLY A 169 -16.81 19.19 0.23
C GLY A 169 -16.42 18.59 1.57
N SER A 170 -17.41 18.33 2.42
CA SER A 170 -17.21 17.70 3.73
C SER A 170 -16.94 16.19 3.66
N SER A 171 -17.24 15.56 2.53
CA SER A 171 -17.04 14.13 2.30
C SER A 171 -16.57 13.85 0.87
N ASN A 172 -16.01 12.67 0.66
CA ASN A 172 -15.59 12.15 -0.65
C ASN A 172 -16.52 11.01 -1.11
N GLY A 173 -16.22 10.39 -2.25
CA GLY A 173 -16.96 9.22 -2.76
C GLY A 173 -18.03 9.58 -3.78
N GLY A 174 -18.02 10.81 -4.33
CA GLY A 174 -18.94 11.26 -5.37
C GLY A 174 -18.64 10.75 -6.78
N CYS A 175 -17.45 10.19 -7.01
CA CYS A 175 -16.99 9.82 -8.34
C CYS A 175 -16.87 8.30 -8.53
N LYS A 176 -17.34 7.80 -9.67
CA LYS A 176 -16.96 6.49 -10.22
C LYS A 176 -15.46 6.49 -10.54
N PRO A 177 -14.73 5.38 -10.43
CA PRO A 177 -13.39 5.29 -10.96
C PRO A 177 -13.38 5.36 -12.49
N LEU A 178 -12.24 5.69 -13.11
CA LEU A 178 -12.10 5.62 -14.57
C LEU A 178 -12.26 4.17 -15.07
N VAL A 179 -11.66 3.22 -14.37
CA VAL A 179 -11.83 1.79 -14.64
C VAL A 179 -12.26 1.10 -13.36
N ALA A 180 -13.52 0.67 -13.31
CA ALA A 180 -14.03 -0.24 -12.29
C ALA A 180 -13.76 -1.69 -12.71
N VAL A 181 -13.32 -2.54 -11.77
CA VAL A 181 -13.23 -3.99 -12.00
C VAL A 181 -14.29 -4.66 -11.13
N SER A 182 -15.20 -5.40 -11.76
CA SER A 182 -16.34 -6.04 -11.09
C SER A 182 -16.43 -7.52 -11.47
N GLY A 183 -15.96 -8.36 -10.59
CA GLY A 183 -16.01 -9.82 -10.77
C GLY A 183 -14.62 -10.45 -10.74
N ALA A 184 -14.60 -11.76 -10.54
CA ALA A 184 -13.38 -12.52 -10.42
C ALA A 184 -12.68 -12.74 -11.77
N ASN A 185 -11.39 -13.06 -11.71
CA ASN A 185 -10.59 -13.42 -12.88
C ASN A 185 -10.57 -12.31 -13.97
N ALA A 186 -10.59 -11.07 -13.56
CA ALA A 186 -10.51 -9.91 -14.45
C ALA A 186 -9.12 -9.30 -14.47
N GLY A 187 -8.77 -8.56 -15.53
CA GLY A 187 -7.47 -7.92 -15.64
C GLY A 187 -7.52 -6.55 -16.30
N VAL A 188 -6.48 -5.75 -16.03
CA VAL A 188 -6.13 -4.54 -16.79
C VAL A 188 -4.66 -4.67 -17.14
N GLU A 189 -4.35 -4.85 -18.41
CA GLU A 189 -3.02 -5.24 -18.85
C GLU A 189 -2.55 -4.42 -20.04
N GLY A 190 -1.25 -4.29 -20.18
CA GLY A 190 -0.61 -3.70 -21.37
C GLY A 190 0.23 -4.72 -22.12
N VAL A 191 0.35 -4.55 -23.39
CA VAL A 191 1.36 -5.25 -24.20
C VAL A 191 2.66 -4.48 -24.09
N ARG A 192 3.73 -5.19 -23.72
CA ARG A 192 5.08 -4.63 -23.72
C ARG A 192 5.77 -4.92 -25.06
N ALA A 193 6.15 -3.90 -25.78
CA ALA A 193 6.96 -4.02 -26.99
C ALA A 193 8.44 -4.25 -26.69
N ALA A 194 9.19 -4.73 -27.66
CA ALA A 194 10.63 -5.00 -27.54
C ALA A 194 11.46 -3.74 -27.18
N ASN A 195 10.99 -2.54 -27.52
CA ASN A 195 11.63 -1.28 -27.12
C ASN A 195 11.26 -0.82 -25.71
N GLY A 196 10.48 -1.60 -24.97
CA GLY A 196 10.05 -1.31 -23.60
C GLY A 196 8.78 -0.45 -23.48
N THR A 197 8.18 0.02 -24.57
CA THR A 197 6.89 0.74 -24.54
C THR A 197 5.78 -0.21 -24.09
N GLN A 198 4.89 0.28 -23.24
CA GLN A 198 3.71 -0.45 -22.75
C GLN A 198 2.41 0.26 -23.12
N GLY A 199 1.31 -0.48 -23.18
CA GLY A 199 -0.03 0.11 -23.20
C GLY A 199 -0.23 1.02 -21.99
N ARG A 200 -0.99 2.12 -22.15
CA ARG A 200 -1.05 3.19 -21.14
C ARG A 200 -2.47 3.63 -20.81
N ILE A 201 -2.72 3.94 -19.54
CA ILE A 201 -3.87 4.72 -19.08
C ILE A 201 -3.37 6.06 -18.58
N ASP A 202 -3.90 7.16 -19.12
CA ASP A 202 -3.61 8.53 -18.68
C ASP A 202 -4.87 9.13 -18.04
N GLY A 203 -4.81 9.35 -16.73
CA GLY A 203 -5.92 9.93 -15.98
C GLY A 203 -6.08 11.45 -16.15
N ARG A 204 -5.08 12.11 -16.76
CA ARG A 204 -5.10 13.54 -17.09
C ARG A 204 -5.36 14.44 -15.86
N GLY A 205 -4.87 14.01 -14.68
CA GLY A 205 -5.07 14.69 -13.40
C GLY A 205 -4.55 16.13 -13.34
N ASP A 206 -3.58 16.43 -14.20
CA ASP A 206 -2.90 17.72 -14.37
C ASP A 206 -3.60 18.67 -15.34
N LEU A 207 -4.54 18.20 -16.16
CA LEU A 207 -5.20 19.02 -17.16
C LEU A 207 -6.46 19.69 -16.61
N THR A 208 -6.78 20.88 -17.16
CA THR A 208 -7.95 21.66 -16.78
C THR A 208 -9.24 20.92 -17.13
N LEU A 209 -10.15 20.82 -16.15
CA LEU A 209 -11.44 20.18 -16.31
C LEU A 209 -12.36 20.98 -17.26
N ASN A 210 -13.15 20.27 -18.06
CA ASN A 210 -14.09 20.88 -18.98
C ASN A 210 -15.05 21.85 -18.27
N GLY A 211 -15.08 23.11 -18.76
CA GLY A 211 -15.91 24.16 -18.22
C GLY A 211 -15.50 24.67 -16.83
N ARG A 212 -14.25 24.43 -16.40
CA ARG A 212 -13.71 24.88 -15.12
C ARG A 212 -12.33 25.55 -15.31
N SER A 213 -11.86 26.22 -14.25
CA SER A 213 -10.52 26.81 -14.18
C SER A 213 -9.54 26.00 -13.33
N THR A 214 -9.90 24.78 -12.94
CA THR A 214 -9.10 23.91 -12.05
C THR A 214 -8.86 22.54 -12.67
N THR A 215 -7.87 21.83 -12.13
CA THR A 215 -7.51 20.45 -12.47
C THR A 215 -7.94 19.52 -11.33
N TRP A 216 -7.89 18.18 -11.54
CA TRP A 216 -8.08 17.23 -10.46
C TRP A 216 -7.08 17.45 -9.32
N TRP A 217 -5.80 17.73 -9.63
CA TRP A 217 -4.77 17.99 -8.62
C TRP A 217 -4.98 19.35 -7.94
N GLY A 218 -5.53 20.33 -8.67
CA GLY A 218 -5.94 21.61 -8.08
C GLY A 218 -7.01 21.44 -7.01
N LEU A 219 -8.02 20.58 -7.26
CA LEU A 219 -9.05 20.26 -6.27
C LEU A 219 -8.47 19.56 -5.03
N ALA A 220 -7.47 18.66 -5.21
CA ALA A 220 -6.80 18.02 -4.09
C ALA A 220 -6.02 19.00 -3.22
N THR A 221 -5.39 19.99 -3.85
CA THR A 221 -4.68 21.08 -3.16
C THR A 221 -5.67 21.99 -2.43
N GLN A 222 -6.77 22.36 -3.07
CA GLN A 222 -7.83 23.17 -2.47
C GLN A 222 -8.43 22.46 -1.24
N ALA A 223 -8.77 21.16 -1.36
CA ALA A 223 -9.31 20.39 -0.24
C ALA A 223 -8.39 20.40 0.98
N LYS A 224 -7.06 20.30 0.76
CA LYS A 224 -6.09 20.43 1.86
C LYS A 224 -6.14 21.79 2.53
N ASN A 225 -6.19 22.86 1.73
CA ASN A 225 -6.14 24.22 2.24
C ASN A 225 -7.44 24.58 3.00
N ASP A 226 -8.57 24.07 2.53
CA ASP A 226 -9.90 24.34 3.09
C ASP A 226 -10.27 23.37 4.24
N GLY A 227 -9.42 22.39 4.55
CA GLY A 227 -9.74 21.33 5.52
C GLY A 227 -10.87 20.41 5.07
N GLY A 228 -11.14 20.34 3.77
CA GLY A 228 -12.21 19.55 3.17
C GLY A 228 -11.74 18.24 2.55
N SER A 229 -12.66 17.58 1.83
CA SER A 229 -12.44 16.36 1.07
C SER A 229 -12.62 16.61 -0.42
N GLN A 230 -11.70 16.10 -1.24
CA GLN A 230 -11.81 16.17 -2.69
C GLN A 230 -12.69 15.03 -3.24
N ASN A 231 -13.56 15.34 -4.19
CA ASN A 231 -14.32 14.37 -4.96
C ASN A 231 -13.67 14.19 -6.33
N ASN A 232 -12.58 13.42 -6.37
CA ASN A 232 -11.81 13.07 -7.56
C ASN A 232 -11.95 11.57 -7.85
N PRO A 233 -12.04 11.13 -9.13
CA PRO A 233 -12.11 9.73 -9.48
C PRO A 233 -10.78 9.01 -9.22
N ARG A 234 -10.82 7.79 -8.67
CA ARG A 234 -9.67 6.88 -8.71
C ARG A 234 -9.44 6.43 -10.15
N MET A 235 -8.21 6.08 -10.50
CA MET A 235 -7.94 5.58 -11.86
C MET A 235 -8.46 4.16 -12.03
N ILE A 236 -8.03 3.21 -11.21
CA ILE A 236 -8.52 1.82 -11.21
C ILE A 236 -9.05 1.49 -9.82
N GLN A 237 -10.25 0.94 -9.77
CA GLN A 237 -10.81 0.43 -8.52
C GLN A 237 -11.40 -0.96 -8.72
N ALA A 238 -10.86 -1.96 -8.02
CA ALA A 238 -11.36 -3.32 -7.99
C ALA A 238 -11.97 -3.62 -6.61
N VAL A 239 -13.24 -3.99 -6.57
CA VAL A 239 -13.95 -4.28 -5.32
C VAL A 239 -14.51 -5.68 -5.36
N LYS A 240 -14.12 -6.52 -4.39
CA LYS A 240 -14.52 -7.94 -4.34
C LYS A 240 -14.24 -8.68 -5.66
N SER A 241 -13.11 -8.35 -6.27
CA SER A 241 -12.68 -8.90 -7.57
C SER A 241 -11.53 -9.88 -7.32
N ASP A 242 -11.89 -11.13 -7.05
CA ASP A 242 -10.89 -12.17 -6.78
C ASP A 242 -10.06 -12.50 -8.02
N ASN A 243 -8.78 -12.81 -7.82
CA ASN A 243 -7.81 -13.08 -8.88
C ASN A 243 -7.70 -11.94 -9.91
N PHE A 244 -7.72 -10.68 -9.43
CA PHE A 244 -7.48 -9.53 -10.30
C PHE A 244 -6.01 -9.47 -10.71
N THR A 245 -5.74 -9.24 -12.00
CA THR A 245 -4.39 -9.07 -12.56
C THR A 245 -4.21 -7.65 -13.09
N LEU A 246 -3.11 -7.02 -12.69
CA LEU A 246 -2.63 -5.75 -13.23
C LEU A 246 -1.21 -6.01 -13.77
N TYR A 247 -1.03 -6.00 -15.09
CA TYR A 247 0.20 -6.50 -15.69
C TYR A 247 0.72 -5.62 -16.82
N ASP A 248 2.02 -5.33 -16.79
CA ASP A 248 2.79 -4.64 -17.87
C ASP A 248 2.12 -3.38 -18.43
N ILE A 249 1.51 -2.55 -17.58
CA ILE A 249 0.77 -1.36 -17.98
C ILE A 249 1.36 -0.08 -17.39
N ASP A 250 1.31 1.00 -18.16
CA ASP A 250 1.64 2.35 -17.69
C ASP A 250 0.40 3.05 -17.15
N LEU A 251 0.47 3.54 -15.92
CA LEU A 251 -0.58 4.33 -15.28
C LEU A 251 -0.03 5.72 -14.98
N VAL A 252 -0.52 6.75 -15.67
CA VAL A 252 0.05 8.09 -15.57
C VAL A 252 -1.00 9.14 -15.21
N ASN A 253 -0.57 10.15 -14.46
CA ASN A 253 -1.37 11.34 -14.14
C ASN A 253 -2.75 11.01 -13.55
N ALA A 254 -2.82 10.09 -12.59
CA ALA A 254 -4.08 9.76 -11.93
C ALA A 254 -4.73 10.98 -11.28
N PRO A 255 -6.06 11.15 -11.38
CA PRO A 255 -6.78 12.23 -10.69
C PRO A 255 -6.77 12.11 -9.16
N ASN A 256 -6.65 10.87 -8.67
CA ASN A 256 -6.60 10.44 -7.27
C ASN A 256 -5.73 9.17 -7.22
N PHE A 257 -5.99 8.19 -6.35
CA PHE A 257 -5.26 6.91 -6.30
C PHE A 257 -5.18 6.24 -7.68
N HIS A 258 -4.01 5.69 -8.01
CA HIS A 258 -3.87 4.94 -9.26
C HIS A 258 -4.61 3.60 -9.18
N VAL A 259 -4.37 2.82 -8.13
CA VAL A 259 -5.00 1.50 -7.97
C VAL A 259 -5.52 1.31 -6.55
N SER A 260 -6.81 1.04 -6.42
CA SER A 260 -7.45 0.68 -5.16
C SER A 260 -8.06 -0.72 -5.28
N TYR A 261 -7.49 -1.69 -4.56
CA TYR A 261 -7.98 -3.06 -4.51
C TYR A 261 -8.64 -3.33 -3.16
N GLN A 262 -9.94 -3.63 -3.15
CA GLN A 262 -10.74 -3.67 -1.94
C GLN A 262 -11.48 -5.00 -1.76
N ASN A 263 -11.32 -5.61 -0.57
CA ASN A 263 -12.12 -6.76 -0.11
C ASN A 263 -12.12 -7.97 -1.07
N GLY A 264 -11.00 -8.22 -1.72
CA GLY A 264 -10.84 -9.35 -2.63
C GLY A 264 -9.64 -10.24 -2.26
N THR A 265 -9.53 -11.37 -2.93
CA THR A 265 -8.47 -12.36 -2.72
C THR A 265 -7.74 -12.64 -4.03
N GLY A 266 -6.41 -12.68 -3.99
CA GLY A 266 -5.64 -13.17 -5.15
C GLY A 266 -5.15 -12.09 -6.10
N PHE A 267 -5.01 -10.83 -5.68
CA PHE A 267 -4.50 -9.74 -6.53
C PHE A 267 -3.03 -9.94 -6.88
N THR A 268 -2.70 -9.74 -8.15
CA THR A 268 -1.32 -9.70 -8.64
C THR A 268 -1.10 -8.42 -9.45
N ALA A 269 -0.14 -7.59 -9.03
CA ALA A 269 0.38 -6.48 -9.82
C ALA A 269 1.84 -6.78 -10.19
N TRP A 270 2.20 -6.72 -11.48
CA TRP A 270 3.51 -7.08 -11.95
C TRP A 270 3.94 -6.24 -13.16
N GLY A 271 5.17 -5.72 -13.15
CA GLY A 271 5.71 -4.94 -14.28
C GLY A 271 5.00 -3.62 -14.53
N VAL A 272 4.24 -3.10 -13.54
CA VAL A 272 3.45 -1.87 -13.64
C VAL A 272 4.37 -0.65 -13.51
N ARG A 273 4.14 0.37 -14.34
CA ARG A 273 4.86 1.65 -14.24
C ARG A 273 3.88 2.77 -13.95
N ILE A 274 3.93 3.28 -12.72
CA ILE A 274 3.10 4.40 -12.24
C ILE A 274 3.91 5.68 -12.31
N LYS A 275 3.40 6.73 -13.00
CA LYS A 275 4.11 8.00 -13.15
C LYS A 275 3.20 9.20 -12.93
N THR A 276 3.29 9.77 -11.73
CA THR A 276 2.66 11.02 -11.32
C THR A 276 3.64 11.77 -10.42
N PRO A 277 3.85 13.10 -10.58
CA PRO A 277 4.90 13.80 -9.87
C PRO A 277 4.67 13.81 -8.36
N ALA A 278 5.77 13.89 -7.59
CA ALA A 278 5.75 13.92 -6.13
C ALA A 278 4.92 15.05 -5.51
N SER A 279 4.60 16.09 -6.30
CA SER A 279 3.75 17.21 -5.89
C SER A 279 2.24 16.96 -6.05
N ALA A 280 1.82 15.91 -6.77
CA ALA A 280 0.41 15.61 -7.01
C ALA A 280 -0.21 14.88 -5.82
N ARG A 281 -0.87 15.62 -4.95
CA ARG A 281 -1.42 15.14 -3.69
C ARG A 281 -2.44 14.03 -3.87
N ASN A 282 -2.42 13.03 -2.97
CA ASN A 282 -3.33 11.86 -2.92
C ASN A 282 -3.36 11.05 -4.22
N THR A 283 -2.22 10.91 -4.86
CA THR A 283 -2.06 10.03 -6.01
C THR A 283 -1.31 8.77 -5.61
N ASP A 284 -1.82 8.08 -4.57
CA ASP A 284 -1.25 6.83 -4.07
C ASP A 284 -1.03 5.82 -5.21
N GLY A 285 0.00 5.00 -5.11
CA GLY A 285 0.34 4.02 -6.13
C GLY A 285 -0.63 2.85 -6.13
N ILE A 286 -0.47 1.89 -5.22
CA ILE A 286 -1.31 0.68 -5.13
C ILE A 286 -1.76 0.47 -3.68
N ASP A 287 -3.07 0.49 -3.45
CA ASP A 287 -3.70 0.41 -2.14
C ASP A 287 -4.52 -0.88 -1.98
N PRO A 288 -3.94 -1.98 -1.46
CA PRO A 288 -4.72 -3.13 -1.01
C PRO A 288 -5.42 -2.81 0.32
N SER A 289 -6.74 -2.99 0.37
CA SER A 289 -7.56 -2.72 1.56
C SER A 289 -8.53 -3.86 1.82
N GLY A 290 -8.48 -4.48 3.00
CA GLY A 290 -9.26 -5.67 3.30
C GLY A 290 -8.94 -6.84 2.36
N ALA A 291 -7.69 -6.95 1.93
CA ALA A 291 -7.25 -7.82 0.86
C ALA A 291 -6.49 -9.04 1.38
N THR A 292 -6.66 -10.18 0.70
CA THR A 292 -5.95 -11.42 1.06
C THR A 292 -5.19 -11.95 -0.15
N ASN A 293 -3.98 -12.49 0.09
CA ASN A 293 -3.13 -13.08 -0.95
C ASN A 293 -2.85 -12.10 -2.09
N VAL A 294 -2.03 -11.10 -1.80
CA VAL A 294 -1.64 -10.04 -2.74
C VAL A 294 -0.16 -10.11 -3.03
N THR A 295 0.22 -10.07 -4.29
CA THR A 295 1.61 -9.88 -4.73
C THR A 295 1.73 -8.62 -5.59
N ILE A 296 2.63 -7.70 -5.20
CA ILE A 296 3.01 -6.51 -5.97
C ILE A 296 4.51 -6.65 -6.25
N ALA A 297 4.88 -6.80 -7.54
CA ALA A 297 6.24 -7.16 -7.91
C ALA A 297 6.76 -6.40 -9.14
N ASP A 298 8.08 -6.26 -9.19
CA ASP A 298 8.86 -5.86 -10.36
C ASP A 298 8.31 -4.57 -11.04
N SER A 299 7.85 -3.61 -10.22
CA SER A 299 7.14 -2.40 -10.65
C SER A 299 7.91 -1.13 -10.30
N PHE A 300 7.65 -0.07 -11.06
CA PHE A 300 8.20 1.26 -10.85
C PHE A 300 7.08 2.22 -10.45
N VAL A 301 7.16 2.81 -9.27
CA VAL A 301 6.09 3.65 -8.71
C VAL A 301 6.61 5.05 -8.41
N MET A 302 6.17 6.02 -9.17
CA MET A 302 6.37 7.44 -8.93
C MET A 302 5.00 8.08 -8.66
N ALA A 303 4.80 8.59 -7.45
CA ALA A 303 3.50 9.08 -7.01
C ALA A 303 3.65 10.19 -5.96
N GLY A 304 2.63 11.01 -5.80
CA GLY A 304 2.62 12.15 -4.87
C GLY A 304 2.05 11.84 -3.49
N ASP A 305 1.87 10.56 -3.15
CA ASP A 305 1.49 10.08 -1.83
C ASP A 305 2.12 8.69 -1.56
N ASP A 306 1.47 7.79 -0.82
CA ASP A 306 2.00 6.46 -0.54
C ASP A 306 2.31 5.70 -1.83
N GLY A 307 3.49 5.10 -1.91
CA GLY A 307 3.81 4.20 -3.01
C GLY A 307 2.96 2.93 -2.97
N ILE A 308 2.84 2.37 -1.79
CA ILE A 308 1.91 1.30 -1.41
C ILE A 308 1.23 1.72 -0.12
N ALA A 309 -0.10 1.47 0.01
CA ALA A 309 -0.80 1.62 1.28
C ALA A 309 -1.67 0.39 1.58
N ILE A 310 -1.16 -0.50 2.44
CA ILE A 310 -1.87 -1.70 2.89
C ILE A 310 -2.81 -1.31 4.03
N LYS A 311 -4.12 -1.47 3.85
CA LYS A 311 -5.14 -1.01 4.79
C LYS A 311 -6.01 -2.16 5.29
N GLY A 312 -6.33 -2.16 6.57
CA GLY A 312 -7.22 -3.10 7.24
C GLY A 312 -8.40 -2.36 7.89
N GLY A 313 -9.18 -1.61 7.09
CA GLY A 313 -10.28 -0.78 7.57
C GLY A 313 -11.50 -1.60 7.99
N SER A 314 -12.44 -1.87 7.08
CA SER A 314 -13.66 -2.65 7.36
C SER A 314 -13.42 -4.16 7.37
N THR A 315 -12.35 -4.62 6.73
CA THR A 315 -11.94 -6.03 6.65
C THR A 315 -10.43 -6.11 6.82
N ALA A 316 -9.94 -7.19 7.42
CA ALA A 316 -8.51 -7.39 7.62
C ALA A 316 -7.76 -7.62 6.30
N SER A 317 -6.55 -7.07 6.21
CA SER A 317 -5.61 -7.40 5.13
C SER A 317 -4.58 -8.42 5.63
N LYS A 318 -4.31 -9.45 4.82
CA LYS A 318 -3.37 -10.51 5.22
C LYS A 318 -2.70 -11.19 4.03
N ASN A 319 -1.52 -11.77 4.28
CA ASN A 319 -0.76 -12.52 3.29
C ASN A 319 -0.40 -11.66 2.07
N ILE A 320 0.40 -10.62 2.30
CA ILE A 320 0.75 -9.66 1.25
C ILE A 320 2.25 -9.66 1.02
N THR A 321 2.66 -9.76 -0.24
CA THR A 321 4.05 -9.65 -0.68
C THR A 321 4.25 -8.41 -1.54
N VAL A 322 5.23 -7.57 -1.19
CA VAL A 322 5.70 -6.43 -1.98
C VAL A 322 7.18 -6.67 -2.28
N LYS A 323 7.51 -7.05 -3.52
CA LYS A 323 8.88 -7.49 -3.85
C LYS A 323 9.46 -6.82 -5.10
N ASN A 324 10.74 -6.49 -5.06
CA ASN A 324 11.52 -5.99 -6.20
C ASN A 324 10.91 -4.74 -6.88
N ASN A 325 10.27 -3.86 -6.13
CA ASN A 325 9.70 -2.63 -6.67
C ASN A 325 10.62 -1.43 -6.40
N HIS A 326 10.48 -0.39 -7.22
CA HIS A 326 11.25 0.83 -7.14
C HIS A 326 10.34 2.03 -6.98
N PHE A 327 10.50 2.79 -5.87
CA PHE A 327 9.64 3.91 -5.50
C PHE A 327 10.38 5.24 -5.61
N TYR A 328 9.72 6.26 -6.18
CA TYR A 328 10.29 7.57 -6.47
C TYR A 328 9.37 8.69 -5.99
N GLY A 329 9.85 9.53 -5.07
CA GLY A 329 9.13 10.70 -4.57
C GLY A 329 7.86 10.38 -3.78
N THR A 330 7.67 9.13 -3.35
CA THR A 330 6.48 8.68 -2.63
C THR A 330 6.59 8.93 -1.12
N HIS A 331 5.49 8.74 -0.40
CA HIS A 331 5.47 8.68 1.05
C HIS A 331 5.88 7.28 1.59
N GLY A 332 6.53 6.46 0.76
CA GLY A 332 7.12 5.18 1.11
C GLY A 332 6.21 3.96 0.91
N ILE A 333 6.64 2.84 1.51
CA ILE A 333 5.87 1.60 1.56
C ILE A 333 5.15 1.59 2.90
N SER A 334 3.83 1.79 2.87
CA SER A 334 3.03 2.06 4.07
C SER A 334 2.04 0.95 4.40
N ILE A 335 1.84 0.72 5.69
CA ILE A 335 0.69 0.02 6.27
C ILE A 335 -0.15 1.06 7.00
N GLY A 336 -1.47 1.08 6.76
CA GLY A 336 -2.39 2.05 7.36
C GLY A 336 -2.64 3.29 6.50
N SER A 337 -3.28 4.30 7.08
CA SER A 337 -3.66 4.56 8.48
C SER A 337 -4.80 3.69 9.03
N GLU A 338 -5.70 3.22 8.19
CA GLU A 338 -6.82 2.36 8.57
C GLU A 338 -6.32 0.95 8.87
N THR A 339 -6.33 0.56 10.15
CA THR A 339 -5.91 -0.78 10.61
C THR A 339 -6.94 -1.44 11.53
N ALA A 340 -8.15 -0.89 11.62
CA ALA A 340 -9.18 -1.29 12.60
C ALA A 340 -9.49 -2.80 12.60
N SER A 341 -9.56 -3.42 11.42
CA SER A 341 -9.79 -4.87 11.29
C SER A 341 -8.50 -5.70 11.25
N GLY A 342 -7.35 -5.04 11.33
CA GLY A 342 -6.04 -5.69 11.37
C GLY A 342 -5.32 -5.80 10.03
N VAL A 343 -3.98 -5.85 10.12
CA VAL A 343 -3.08 -6.17 9.01
C VAL A 343 -2.06 -7.20 9.50
N SER A 344 -1.88 -8.28 8.75
CA SER A 344 -0.96 -9.33 9.20
C SER A 344 -0.28 -10.11 8.06
N ASN A 345 0.86 -10.70 8.37
CA ASN A 345 1.65 -11.51 7.45
C ASN A 345 1.99 -10.77 6.15
N VAL A 346 2.71 -9.64 6.30
CA VAL A 346 3.18 -8.81 5.19
C VAL A 346 4.69 -8.96 5.03
N LEU A 347 5.11 -9.36 3.84
CA LEU A 347 6.51 -9.44 3.44
C LEU A 347 6.83 -8.34 2.41
N VAL A 348 7.73 -7.44 2.78
CA VAL A 348 8.28 -6.40 1.91
C VAL A 348 9.75 -6.71 1.67
N THR A 349 10.16 -7.02 0.44
CA THR A 349 11.52 -7.51 0.19
C THR A 349 12.12 -7.02 -1.13
N GLY A 350 13.42 -6.73 -1.15
CA GLY A 350 14.15 -6.38 -2.36
C GLY A 350 13.76 -5.04 -3.00
N ASN A 351 13.13 -4.13 -2.25
CA ASN A 351 12.63 -2.88 -2.80
C ASN A 351 13.65 -1.73 -2.66
N THR A 352 13.51 -0.70 -3.47
CA THR A 352 14.23 0.58 -3.31
C THR A 352 13.26 1.74 -3.15
N VAL A 353 13.60 2.69 -2.28
CA VAL A 353 12.80 3.91 -2.06
C VAL A 353 13.70 5.13 -2.18
N THR A 354 13.36 6.03 -3.11
CA THR A 354 14.03 7.31 -3.32
C THR A 354 13.06 8.46 -2.98
N GLY A 355 13.47 9.36 -2.09
CA GLY A 355 12.64 10.48 -1.62
C GLY A 355 12.41 11.59 -2.63
N THR A 356 13.01 11.50 -3.83
CA THR A 356 12.77 12.41 -4.96
C THR A 356 12.11 11.65 -6.11
N ASP A 357 11.29 12.33 -6.89
CA ASP A 357 10.77 11.79 -8.14
C ASP A 357 11.82 11.79 -9.27
N ALA A 358 11.49 11.23 -10.44
CA ALA A 358 12.39 11.14 -11.57
C ALA A 358 12.79 12.51 -12.18
N ASN A 359 12.08 13.58 -11.82
CA ASN A 359 12.38 14.94 -12.25
C ASN A 359 13.23 15.69 -11.18
N GLY A 360 13.61 15.02 -10.11
CA GLY A 360 14.37 15.59 -9.00
C GLY A 360 13.52 16.32 -7.97
N THR A 361 12.18 16.31 -8.08
CA THR A 361 11.30 16.94 -7.09
C THR A 361 11.27 16.11 -5.81
N ALA A 362 11.62 16.74 -4.69
CA ALA A 362 11.57 16.10 -3.39
C ALA A 362 10.12 16.01 -2.87
N SER A 363 9.72 14.86 -2.40
CA SER A 363 8.45 14.72 -1.70
C SER A 363 8.48 15.45 -0.37
N GLY A 364 7.44 16.25 -0.10
CA GLY A 364 7.27 16.97 1.17
C GLY A 364 7.16 16.03 2.39
N SER A 365 6.75 14.80 2.21
CA SER A 365 6.49 13.79 3.25
C SER A 365 7.14 12.44 2.94
N SER A 366 8.38 12.46 2.38
CA SER A 366 9.08 11.25 1.99
C SER A 366 9.44 10.37 3.19
N VAL A 367 9.02 9.11 3.14
CA VAL A 367 9.30 8.08 4.13
C VAL A 367 9.87 6.86 3.42
N GLY A 368 10.68 6.07 4.09
CA GLY A 368 11.15 4.78 3.58
C GLY A 368 10.10 3.70 3.85
N LEU A 369 10.11 3.16 5.05
CA LEU A 369 9.20 2.10 5.52
C LEU A 369 8.29 2.66 6.60
N ARG A 370 6.98 2.39 6.49
CA ARG A 370 6.01 3.02 7.38
C ARG A 370 4.91 2.07 7.84
N ILE A 371 4.63 2.11 9.13
CA ILE A 371 3.36 1.64 9.72
C ILE A 371 2.77 2.84 10.45
N LYS A 372 1.57 3.25 10.07
CA LYS A 372 0.87 4.40 10.66
C LYS A 372 -0.55 4.01 11.05
N SER A 373 -0.98 4.45 12.23
CA SER A 373 -2.36 4.30 12.68
C SER A 373 -2.73 5.35 13.71
N SER A 374 -3.93 5.31 14.25
CA SER A 374 -4.40 6.30 15.23
C SER A 374 -5.47 5.72 16.14
N GLY A 375 -5.77 6.40 17.23
CA GLY A 375 -6.87 6.04 18.11
C GLY A 375 -8.26 6.07 17.46
N ALA A 376 -8.41 6.63 16.24
CA ALA A 376 -9.68 6.64 15.51
C ALA A 376 -9.86 5.43 14.59
N THR A 377 -8.76 4.89 14.04
CA THR A 377 -8.80 3.88 12.97
C THR A 377 -7.87 2.70 13.25
N GLY A 378 -7.41 2.57 14.49
CA GLY A 378 -6.41 1.61 14.93
C GLY A 378 -6.93 0.21 15.18
N GLY A 379 -6.02 -0.74 15.07
CA GLY A 379 -6.21 -2.15 15.35
C GLY A 379 -4.88 -2.89 15.29
N PRO A 380 -4.88 -4.24 15.33
CA PRO A 380 -3.66 -5.02 15.38
C PRO A 380 -2.93 -5.02 14.02
N VAL A 381 -1.63 -4.73 14.07
CA VAL A 381 -0.69 -4.93 12.96
C VAL A 381 0.39 -5.90 13.46
N SER A 382 0.52 -7.05 12.83
CA SER A 382 1.40 -8.11 13.32
C SER A 382 2.04 -8.94 12.23
N ARG A 383 3.20 -9.55 12.54
CA ARG A 383 3.98 -10.36 11.60
C ARG A 383 4.28 -9.60 10.31
N ILE A 384 4.97 -8.47 10.46
CA ILE A 384 5.41 -7.62 9.36
C ILE A 384 6.92 -7.79 9.19
N THR A 385 7.36 -8.10 8.00
CA THR A 385 8.79 -8.24 7.69
C THR A 385 9.18 -7.30 6.55
N TYR A 386 10.12 -6.42 6.83
CA TYR A 386 10.85 -5.63 5.84
C TYR A 386 12.24 -6.24 5.66
N LEU A 387 12.56 -6.69 4.45
CA LEU A 387 13.75 -7.45 4.15
C LEU A 387 14.49 -6.83 2.95
N ASN A 388 15.81 -6.72 3.03
CA ASN A 388 16.68 -6.32 1.92
C ASN A 388 16.16 -5.07 1.17
N THR A 389 15.92 -3.99 1.90
CA THR A 389 15.37 -2.75 1.32
C THR A 389 16.36 -1.60 1.41
N CYS A 390 16.51 -0.90 0.30
CA CYS A 390 17.37 0.26 0.18
C CYS A 390 16.58 1.57 0.14
N VAL A 391 16.99 2.56 0.91
CA VAL A 391 16.30 3.84 1.06
C VAL A 391 17.29 4.98 0.84
N THR A 392 16.90 6.02 0.10
CA THR A 392 17.77 7.21 -0.08
C THR A 392 16.95 8.50 -0.20
N LYS A 393 17.52 9.61 0.21
CA LYS A 393 16.96 10.97 0.07
C LYS A 393 15.56 11.15 0.69
N VAL A 394 15.19 10.34 1.68
CA VAL A 394 13.93 10.49 2.41
C VAL A 394 14.11 11.36 3.65
N LYS A 395 13.01 11.95 4.13
CA LYS A 395 12.99 12.65 5.43
C LYS A 395 13.03 11.68 6.59
N GLN A 396 12.30 10.56 6.49
CA GLN A 396 12.12 9.61 7.59
C GLN A 396 12.38 8.18 7.07
N PRO A 397 13.55 7.60 7.34
CA PRO A 397 13.84 6.24 6.89
C PRO A 397 12.86 5.18 7.42
N LEU A 398 12.53 5.24 8.72
CA LEU A 398 11.59 4.32 9.37
C LEU A 398 10.57 5.13 10.17
N VAL A 399 9.28 4.81 10.00
CA VAL A 399 8.19 5.41 10.80
C VAL A 399 7.22 4.31 11.20
N PHE A 400 7.16 3.99 12.48
CA PHE A 400 6.18 3.10 13.09
C PHE A 400 5.45 3.91 14.15
N ASP A 401 4.27 4.46 13.80
CA ASP A 401 3.61 5.51 14.57
C ASP A 401 2.13 5.19 14.79
N THR A 402 1.75 4.98 16.05
CA THR A 402 0.38 4.74 16.47
C THR A 402 -0.43 6.03 16.72
N HIS A 403 0.24 7.20 16.64
CA HIS A 403 -0.34 8.52 16.85
C HIS A 403 -0.39 9.39 15.59
N TYR A 404 -0.47 8.73 14.42
CA TYR A 404 -0.42 9.39 13.10
C TYR A 404 -1.48 10.50 12.92
N ALA A 405 -2.65 10.31 13.51
CA ALA A 405 -3.74 11.30 13.53
C ALA A 405 -4.44 11.30 14.89
N SER A 406 -5.10 12.42 15.20
CA SER A 406 -5.97 12.54 16.37
C SER A 406 -7.19 11.61 16.26
N GLY A 407 -7.75 11.24 17.42
CA GLY A 407 -8.95 10.43 17.51
C GLY A 407 -8.88 9.42 18.65
N SER A 408 -10.02 8.82 18.99
CA SER A 408 -10.17 7.87 20.08
C SER A 408 -11.17 6.76 19.71
N GLY A 409 -11.29 5.74 20.55
CA GLY A 409 -12.22 4.63 20.37
C GLY A 409 -11.58 3.35 19.84
N SER A 410 -10.31 3.41 19.46
CA SER A 410 -9.53 2.26 18.99
C SER A 410 -8.15 2.25 19.63
N THR A 411 -7.51 1.08 19.66
CA THR A 411 -6.15 0.91 20.18
C THR A 411 -5.27 0.27 19.09
N PRO A 412 -4.43 1.04 18.42
CA PRO A 412 -3.46 0.48 17.48
C PRO A 412 -2.37 -0.28 18.25
N VAL A 413 -2.07 -1.50 17.82
CA VAL A 413 -1.07 -2.38 18.43
C VAL A 413 -0.16 -2.95 17.35
N PHE A 414 1.15 -2.64 17.38
CA PHE A 414 2.12 -3.13 16.41
C PHE A 414 3.05 -4.14 17.07
N THR A 415 2.93 -5.41 16.68
CA THR A 415 3.74 -6.52 17.21
C THR A 415 4.45 -7.29 16.11
N ASP A 416 5.53 -7.98 16.47
CA ASP A 416 6.29 -8.84 15.57
C ASP A 416 6.68 -8.13 14.25
N VAL A 417 7.14 -6.88 14.38
CA VAL A 417 7.69 -6.12 13.26
C VAL A 417 9.19 -6.42 13.16
N VAL A 418 9.62 -6.98 12.04
CA VAL A 418 11.01 -7.31 11.74
C VAL A 418 11.52 -6.46 10.60
N VAL A 419 12.61 -5.74 10.82
CA VAL A 419 13.36 -5.00 9.81
C VAL A 419 14.74 -5.63 9.72
N ASN A 420 15.02 -6.29 8.59
CA ASN A 420 16.28 -7.02 8.41
C ASN A 420 16.93 -6.68 7.06
N GLY A 421 18.18 -6.28 7.08
CA GLY A 421 18.89 -5.90 5.86
C GLY A 421 18.35 -4.60 5.26
N VAL A 422 18.34 -3.51 6.01
CA VAL A 422 17.89 -2.19 5.52
C VAL A 422 19.01 -1.18 5.60
N ARG A 423 19.25 -0.48 4.49
CA ARG A 423 20.20 0.64 4.43
C ARG A 423 19.48 1.92 4.03
N ALA A 424 19.69 2.99 4.78
CA ALA A 424 19.31 4.35 4.38
C ALA A 424 20.52 5.25 4.22
N THR A 425 20.52 6.07 3.17
CA THR A 425 21.58 7.01 2.83
C THR A 425 21.02 8.34 2.39
N SER A 426 21.81 9.41 2.55
CA SER A 426 21.41 10.77 2.14
C SER A 426 20.07 11.21 2.73
N THR A 427 19.76 10.80 3.96
CA THR A 427 18.58 11.26 4.69
C THR A 427 18.55 12.79 4.75
N VAL A 428 17.41 13.38 4.42
CA VAL A 428 17.22 14.85 4.36
C VAL A 428 17.58 15.46 5.71
N SER A 429 18.19 16.65 5.69
CA SER A 429 18.60 17.36 6.90
C SER A 429 17.41 17.58 7.85
N GLY A 430 17.63 17.33 9.14
CA GLY A 430 16.56 17.35 10.15
C GLY A 430 15.65 16.12 10.16
N GLY A 431 15.79 15.23 9.19
CA GLY A 431 15.01 13.99 9.12
C GLY A 431 15.43 13.00 10.22
N LYS A 432 14.47 12.25 10.75
CA LYS A 432 14.70 11.23 11.78
C LYS A 432 13.70 10.11 11.70
N SER A 433 14.10 8.90 12.08
CA SER A 433 13.19 7.77 12.26
C SER A 433 12.33 7.93 13.53
N VAL A 434 11.12 7.37 13.51
CA VAL A 434 10.16 7.43 14.62
C VAL A 434 9.64 6.02 14.92
N VAL A 435 9.57 5.66 16.20
CA VAL A 435 8.94 4.43 16.69
C VAL A 435 8.09 4.78 17.90
N ALA A 436 6.79 4.94 17.71
CA ALA A 436 5.85 5.35 18.77
C ALA A 436 4.78 4.29 18.98
N GLY A 437 4.83 3.61 20.14
CA GLY A 437 3.76 2.76 20.64
C GLY A 437 2.62 3.58 21.22
N PHE A 438 1.45 2.96 21.40
CA PHE A 438 0.24 3.69 21.80
C PHE A 438 0.29 4.16 23.26
N ASP A 439 0.73 3.29 24.12
CA ASP A 439 0.95 3.57 25.57
C ASP A 439 1.86 2.48 26.17
N SER A 440 2.04 2.53 27.47
CA SER A 440 2.86 1.56 28.21
C SER A 440 2.32 0.12 28.16
N GLY A 441 1.02 -0.07 27.97
CA GLY A 441 0.36 -1.38 27.80
C GLY A 441 0.42 -1.91 26.38
N HIS A 442 0.62 -1.02 25.40
CA HIS A 442 0.61 -1.33 23.96
C HIS A 442 1.88 -0.80 23.26
N PRO A 443 3.07 -1.24 23.68
CA PRO A 443 4.32 -0.84 23.08
C PRO A 443 4.49 -1.45 21.69
N VAL A 444 5.21 -0.76 20.79
CA VAL A 444 5.66 -1.35 19.53
C VAL A 444 6.67 -2.46 19.81
N GLY A 445 6.43 -3.66 19.26
CA GLY A 445 7.38 -4.76 19.24
C GLY A 445 8.19 -4.78 17.95
N LEU A 446 9.49 -4.42 18.00
CA LEU A 446 10.34 -4.20 16.83
C LEU A 446 11.66 -4.95 16.96
N SER A 447 12.04 -5.65 15.91
CA SER A 447 13.35 -6.29 15.76
C SER A 447 14.11 -5.65 14.59
N LEU A 448 15.28 -5.08 14.87
CA LEU A 448 16.16 -4.41 13.90
C LEU A 448 17.43 -5.24 13.71
N LEU A 449 17.54 -5.90 12.57
CA LEU A 449 18.69 -6.75 12.22
C LEU A 449 19.38 -6.19 10.97
N ASN A 450 20.69 -6.08 10.98
CA ASN A 450 21.46 -5.62 9.82
C ASN A 450 20.94 -4.28 9.26
N VAL A 451 20.64 -3.32 10.15
CA VAL A 451 20.06 -2.02 9.78
C VAL A 451 21.12 -0.93 9.92
N SER A 452 21.36 -0.22 8.83
CA SER A 452 22.28 0.93 8.77
C SER A 452 21.55 2.15 8.23
N LEU A 453 21.35 3.13 9.09
CA LEU A 453 20.82 4.44 8.71
C LEU A 453 21.94 5.47 8.89
N ASP A 454 22.11 6.40 7.94
CA ASP A 454 23.04 7.52 8.04
C ASP A 454 22.66 8.51 9.16
N ARG A 455 21.43 8.42 9.67
CA ARG A 455 20.92 9.07 10.90
C ARG A 455 20.59 7.98 11.91
N ALA A 456 21.53 7.71 12.82
CA ALA A 456 21.43 6.60 13.78
C ALA A 456 20.41 6.85 14.92
N SER A 457 20.05 8.12 15.21
CA SER A 457 19.07 8.45 16.24
C SER A 457 17.66 8.13 15.81
N VAL A 458 16.93 7.42 16.68
CA VAL A 458 15.52 7.08 16.51
C VAL A 458 14.75 7.70 17.67
N SER A 459 13.80 8.58 17.38
CA SER A 459 12.83 9.05 18.38
C SER A 459 11.87 7.94 18.69
N ALA A 460 11.85 7.45 19.93
CA ALA A 460 11.01 6.33 20.30
C ALA A 460 10.21 6.64 21.56
N GLU A 461 9.00 6.05 21.65
CA GLU A 461 8.13 6.10 22.80
C GLU A 461 7.38 4.76 22.91
N TYR A 462 7.27 4.22 24.11
CA TYR A 462 6.61 2.93 24.37
C TYR A 462 7.00 1.85 23.35
N ALA A 463 8.28 1.49 23.31
CA ALA A 463 8.81 0.55 22.33
C ALA A 463 9.72 -0.51 22.97
N LYS A 464 9.56 -1.77 22.56
CA LYS A 464 10.45 -2.89 22.88
C LYS A 464 11.26 -3.20 21.61
N VAL A 465 12.54 -2.82 21.59
CA VAL A 465 13.39 -2.88 20.40
C VAL A 465 14.53 -3.85 20.60
N GLY A 466 14.51 -4.95 19.86
CA GLY A 466 15.63 -5.88 19.74
C GLY A 466 16.61 -5.44 18.66
N LEU A 467 17.91 -5.55 18.93
CA LEU A 467 18.99 -5.08 18.04
C LEU A 467 20.00 -6.19 17.75
N TYR A 468 20.29 -6.41 16.45
CA TYR A 468 21.41 -7.22 15.98
C TYR A 468 22.11 -6.52 14.81
N ASN A 469 23.43 -6.39 14.86
CA ASN A 469 24.21 -5.72 13.81
C ASN A 469 23.56 -4.39 13.35
N SER A 470 23.20 -3.56 14.33
CA SER A 470 22.51 -2.28 14.12
C SER A 470 23.06 -1.25 15.11
N ALA A 471 23.53 -0.12 14.60
CA ALA A 471 24.06 0.99 15.41
C ALA A 471 22.97 1.97 15.87
N LEU A 472 21.70 1.65 15.64
CA LEU A 472 20.59 2.53 16.00
C LEU A 472 20.44 2.67 17.51
N LYS A 473 20.05 3.86 17.96
CA LYS A 473 19.89 4.22 19.36
C LYS A 473 18.47 4.73 19.62
N PRO A 474 17.47 3.83 19.67
CA PRO A 474 16.12 4.24 20.03
C PRO A 474 16.10 4.72 21.49
N SER A 475 15.52 5.89 21.71
CA SER A 475 15.46 6.49 23.05
C SER A 475 14.16 7.29 23.24
N GLY A 476 13.65 7.31 24.45
CA GLY A 476 12.44 8.02 24.86
C GLY A 476 11.70 7.33 26.00
N THR A 477 10.51 7.81 26.32
CA THR A 477 9.68 7.30 27.40
C THR A 477 9.23 5.87 27.15
N GLY A 478 9.39 4.97 28.12
CA GLY A 478 8.91 3.58 28.01
C GLY A 478 9.62 2.73 26.95
N VAL A 479 10.84 3.13 26.57
CA VAL A 479 11.67 2.39 25.60
C VAL A 479 12.54 1.38 26.31
N ALA A 480 12.51 0.13 25.87
CA ALA A 480 13.41 -0.94 26.29
C ALA A 480 14.14 -1.53 25.08
N THR A 481 15.45 -1.73 25.20
CA THR A 481 16.27 -2.37 24.16
C THR A 481 16.83 -3.70 24.65
N SER A 482 16.98 -4.65 23.72
CA SER A 482 17.63 -5.94 23.99
C SER A 482 18.56 -6.34 22.85
N THR A 483 19.52 -7.22 23.14
CA THR A 483 20.38 -7.82 22.12
C THR A 483 19.68 -9.05 21.53
N LEU A 484 19.59 -9.12 20.20
CA LEU A 484 19.08 -10.28 19.47
C LEU A 484 20.23 -11.19 19.05
N GLY A 485 19.95 -12.48 18.91
CA GLY A 485 20.74 -13.39 18.06
C GLY A 485 20.42 -13.11 16.58
N GLY A 486 21.35 -13.36 15.69
CA GLY A 486 21.08 -13.13 14.26
C GLY A 486 22.25 -13.52 13.35
N SER A 487 22.03 -13.32 12.05
CA SER A 487 23.04 -13.50 11.00
C SER A 487 22.77 -12.53 9.85
N GLY A 488 23.65 -12.51 8.85
CA GLY A 488 23.52 -11.65 7.67
C GLY A 488 24.28 -10.33 7.80
N THR A 489 24.10 -9.49 6.78
CA THR A 489 24.81 -8.21 6.63
C THR A 489 23.86 -7.11 6.17
N VAL A 490 24.30 -5.86 6.33
CA VAL A 490 23.63 -4.69 5.74
C VAL A 490 23.78 -4.76 4.21
N PRO A 491 22.71 -4.55 3.43
CA PRO A 491 22.76 -4.70 1.97
C PRO A 491 23.64 -3.63 1.31
N THR A 492 24.21 -3.99 0.16
CA THR A 492 24.72 -3.01 -0.80
C THR A 492 23.54 -2.51 -1.64
N CYS A 493 23.45 -1.19 -1.81
CA CYS A 493 22.30 -0.55 -2.45
C CYS A 493 22.64 -0.05 -3.86
N ALA A 494 21.76 -0.38 -4.81
CA ALA A 494 21.69 0.25 -6.12
C ALA A 494 20.28 0.84 -6.31
N PHE A 495 20.21 2.03 -6.91
CA PHE A 495 18.94 2.72 -7.17
C PHE A 495 18.81 2.89 -8.68
N PRO A 496 18.00 2.07 -9.35
CA PRO A 496 17.78 2.20 -10.79
C PRO A 496 17.13 3.54 -11.12
N ALA A 497 17.37 4.05 -12.31
CA ALA A 497 16.62 5.19 -12.84
C ALA A 497 15.18 4.78 -13.14
N TYR A 498 14.23 5.73 -13.04
CA TYR A 498 12.87 5.48 -13.50
C TYR A 498 12.90 5.26 -15.03
N PRO A 499 12.26 4.20 -15.56
CA PRO A 499 12.31 3.91 -17.00
C PRO A 499 11.63 5.00 -17.84
N ALA A 500 12.09 5.20 -19.07
CA ALA A 500 11.35 6.00 -20.05
C ALA A 500 9.99 5.33 -20.34
N LEU A 501 8.94 6.15 -20.48
CA LEU A 501 7.58 5.69 -20.81
C LEU A 501 7.23 6.10 -22.24
#